data_eb7ac228ea477479a04af58b5df5866c
#
_entry.id   eb7ac228ea477479a04af58b5df5866c
#
_cell.length_a   1.000
_cell.length_b   1.000
_cell.length_c   1.000
_cell.angle_alpha   90.00
_cell.angle_beta   90.00
_cell.angle_gamma   90.00
#
_symmetry.space_group_name_H-M   'P 1'
#
loop_
_entity.id
_entity.type
_entity.pdbx_description
1 polymer ?
#
loop_
_entity_poly.entity_id
_entity_poly.type
_entity_poly.pdbx_seq_one_letter_code
_entity_poly.pdbx_strand_id
1 'polypeptide(L)'
;MENSATIDLNEANFENEVTKSDKPVIVDFWAEWCGPCKMIAPLLDEIAKEKSGTVKVAKVNVDQNQSLSIKYNIRAIPSLLFFKNGRLRDQITGMTNKKDLIGRLDALA
;
A
#
# COMPACT_ATOMS: atom_id res chain seq x y z
N MET A 1 17.30 -13.31 -1.66
CA MET A 1 16.52 -12.31 -1.51
C MET A 1 15.55 -12.15 -2.60
N GLU A 2 14.43 -11.74 -2.36
CA GLU A 2 13.52 -11.70 -3.34
C GLU A 2 13.39 -10.43 -4.02
N ASN A 3 13.09 -10.43 -5.23
CA ASN A 3 12.88 -9.26 -6.02
C ASN A 3 11.44 -8.89 -5.97
N SER A 4 11.04 -8.33 -4.86
CA SER A 4 9.69 -7.87 -4.73
C SER A 4 9.49 -6.66 -5.62
N ALA A 5 8.36 -6.59 -6.29
CA ALA A 5 7.98 -5.42 -7.04
C ALA A 5 7.38 -4.33 -6.13
N THR A 6 7.21 -4.63 -4.85
CA THR A 6 6.69 -3.64 -3.90
C THR A 6 7.82 -2.78 -3.34
N ILE A 7 7.46 -1.58 -2.88
CA ILE A 7 8.39 -0.60 -2.36
C ILE A 7 8.25 -0.52 -0.85
N ASP A 8 9.35 -0.65 -0.12
CA ASP A 8 9.31 -0.48 1.33
C ASP A 8 9.42 1.01 1.65
N LEU A 9 8.42 1.52 2.36
CA LEU A 9 8.35 2.94 2.71
C LEU A 9 8.79 3.19 4.13
N ASN A 10 9.36 4.36 4.32
CA ASN A 10 9.67 4.91 5.64
C ASN A 10 9.42 6.41 5.58
N GLU A 11 9.71 7.11 6.67
CA GLU A 11 9.47 8.54 6.72
C GLU A 11 10.35 9.32 5.74
N ALA A 12 11.51 8.78 5.40
CA ALA A 12 12.44 9.47 4.52
C ALA A 12 12.01 9.43 3.06
N ASN A 13 11.36 8.34 2.61
CA ASN A 13 11.03 8.18 1.20
C ASN A 13 9.53 8.31 0.88
N PHE A 14 8.67 8.45 1.89
CA PHE A 14 7.23 8.48 1.67
C PHE A 14 6.82 9.61 0.72
N GLU A 15 7.36 10.79 0.92
CA GLU A 15 6.98 11.93 0.10
C GLU A 15 7.34 11.70 -1.36
N ASN A 16 8.56 11.25 -1.64
CA ASN A 16 8.97 11.03 -3.02
C ASN A 16 8.20 9.88 -3.69
N GLU A 17 7.95 8.81 -2.95
CA GLU A 17 7.34 7.63 -3.56
C GLU A 17 5.82 7.73 -3.65
N VAL A 18 5.17 8.43 -2.74
CA VAL A 18 3.71 8.49 -2.66
C VAL A 18 3.20 9.90 -3.00
N THR A 19 3.60 10.89 -2.23
CA THR A 19 3.04 12.24 -2.37
C THR A 19 3.36 12.86 -3.72
N LYS A 20 4.57 12.63 -4.22
CA LYS A 20 5.01 13.19 -5.50
C LYS A 20 4.80 12.25 -6.68
N SER A 21 4.16 11.09 -6.45
CA SER A 21 3.94 10.13 -7.52
C SER A 21 2.86 10.62 -8.48
N ASP A 22 3.11 10.48 -9.76
CA ASP A 22 2.09 10.75 -10.79
C ASP A 22 1.28 9.49 -11.10
N LYS A 23 1.61 8.37 -10.49
CA LYS A 23 0.89 7.12 -10.67
C LYS A 23 0.05 6.84 -9.43
N PRO A 24 -1.05 6.10 -9.57
CA PRO A 24 -1.77 5.62 -8.39
C PRO A 24 -0.86 4.77 -7.53
N VAL A 25 -1.01 4.88 -6.21
CA VAL A 25 -0.20 4.13 -5.24
C VAL A 25 -1.10 3.45 -4.24
N ILE A 26 -0.87 2.15 -4.01
CA ILE A 26 -1.47 1.45 -2.90
C ILE A 26 -0.42 1.40 -1.80
N VAL A 27 -0.78 1.83 -0.59
CA VAL A 27 0.12 1.76 0.57
C VAL A 27 -0.46 0.79 1.57
N ASP A 28 0.26 -0.30 1.84
CA ASP A 28 -0.14 -1.36 2.76
C ASP A 28 0.53 -1.15 4.11
N PHE A 29 -0.28 -0.85 5.15
CA PHE A 29 0.22 -0.76 6.52
C PHE A 29 0.09 -2.15 7.15
N TRP A 30 1.22 -2.72 7.56
CA TRP A 30 1.30 -4.13 7.97
C TRP A 30 2.28 -4.33 9.12
N ALA A 31 2.31 -5.53 9.68
CA ALA A 31 3.31 -5.90 10.69
C ALA A 31 3.64 -7.40 10.56
N GLU A 32 4.82 -7.76 11.06
CA GLU A 32 5.28 -9.15 10.98
C GLU A 32 4.37 -10.12 11.72
N TRP A 33 3.78 -9.67 12.82
CA TRP A 33 2.93 -10.52 13.65
C TRP A 33 1.49 -10.62 13.16
N CYS A 34 1.17 -9.95 12.08
CA CYS A 34 -0.21 -9.85 11.58
C CYS A 34 -0.49 -10.95 10.57
N GLY A 35 -1.28 -11.95 10.95
CA GLY A 35 -1.64 -13.05 10.07
C GLY A 35 -2.38 -12.61 8.81
N PRO A 36 -3.45 -11.79 8.93
CA PRO A 36 -4.16 -11.31 7.74
C PRO A 36 -3.29 -10.50 6.79
N CYS A 37 -2.29 -9.77 7.32
CA CYS A 37 -1.35 -9.02 6.48
C CYS A 37 -0.57 -9.97 5.58
N LYS A 38 -0.18 -11.12 6.10
CA LYS A 38 0.58 -12.11 5.34
C LYS A 38 -0.26 -12.78 4.26
N MET A 39 -1.56 -12.84 4.47
CA MET A 39 -2.47 -13.39 3.46
C MET A 39 -2.70 -12.43 2.30
N ILE A 40 -2.62 -11.12 2.55
CA ILE A 40 -2.79 -10.12 1.51
C ILE A 40 -1.50 -9.91 0.70
N ALA A 41 -0.35 -10.15 1.30
CA ALA A 41 0.94 -9.86 0.65
C ALA A 41 1.07 -10.49 -0.75
N PRO A 42 0.69 -11.75 -0.99
CA PRO A 42 0.79 -12.32 -2.34
C PRO A 42 -0.09 -11.59 -3.36
N LEU A 43 -1.27 -11.11 -2.94
CA LEU A 43 -2.15 -10.37 -3.83
C LEU A 43 -1.50 -9.06 -4.27
N LEU A 44 -0.87 -8.38 -3.32
CA LEU A 44 -0.19 -7.12 -3.61
C LEU A 44 1.01 -7.33 -4.52
N ASP A 45 1.76 -8.43 -4.31
CA ASP A 45 2.88 -8.76 -5.18
C ASP A 45 2.41 -9.01 -6.61
N GLU A 46 1.29 -9.71 -6.78
CA GLU A 46 0.71 -9.94 -8.10
C GLU A 46 0.35 -8.64 -8.79
N ILE A 47 -0.32 -7.74 -8.07
CA ILE A 47 -0.74 -6.46 -8.64
C ILE A 47 0.48 -5.62 -9.00
N ALA A 48 1.49 -5.62 -8.14
CA ALA A 48 2.71 -4.86 -8.39
C ALA A 48 3.40 -5.32 -9.67
N LYS A 49 3.39 -6.62 -9.94
CA LYS A 49 4.00 -7.16 -11.15
C LYS A 49 3.14 -6.92 -12.38
N GLU A 50 1.83 -7.18 -12.26
CA GLU A 50 0.92 -7.05 -13.39
C GLU A 50 0.78 -5.60 -13.86
N LYS A 51 0.83 -4.66 -12.92
CA LYS A 51 0.61 -3.26 -13.23
C LYS A 51 1.88 -2.43 -13.12
N SER A 52 3.02 -3.09 -13.24
CA SER A 52 4.32 -2.42 -13.23
C SER A 52 4.33 -1.31 -14.27
N GLY A 53 4.79 -0.14 -13.87
CA GLY A 53 4.84 1.03 -14.74
C GLY A 53 3.59 1.89 -14.70
N THR A 54 2.45 1.37 -14.23
CA THR A 54 1.22 2.16 -14.18
C THR A 54 0.70 2.36 -12.76
N VAL A 55 1.05 1.47 -11.83
CA VAL A 55 0.64 1.56 -10.43
C VAL A 55 1.84 1.22 -9.56
N LYS A 56 1.97 1.92 -8.44
CA LYS A 56 2.96 1.57 -7.43
C LYS A 56 2.28 0.82 -6.31
N VAL A 57 2.93 -0.20 -5.78
CA VAL A 57 2.47 -0.88 -4.57
C VAL A 57 3.57 -0.75 -3.53
N ALA A 58 3.25 -0.18 -2.39
CA ALA A 58 4.22 0.13 -1.36
C ALA A 58 3.76 -0.38 -0.01
N LYS A 59 4.69 -0.57 0.92
CA LYS A 59 4.43 -1.15 2.22
C LYS A 59 5.03 -0.32 3.33
N VAL A 60 4.30 -0.16 4.43
CA VAL A 60 4.77 0.51 5.64
C VAL A 60 4.64 -0.47 6.80
N ASN A 61 5.76 -0.84 7.40
CA ASN A 61 5.76 -1.65 8.61
C ASN A 61 5.41 -0.72 9.78
N VAL A 62 4.26 -0.96 10.42
CA VAL A 62 3.76 -0.04 11.46
C VAL A 62 4.65 -0.01 12.70
N ASP A 63 5.34 -1.10 13.00
CA ASP A 63 6.21 -1.15 14.16
C ASP A 63 7.47 -0.31 13.98
N GLN A 64 7.89 -0.12 12.74
CA GLN A 64 9.09 0.64 12.40
C GLN A 64 8.79 2.06 11.95
N ASN A 65 7.54 2.40 11.73
CA ASN A 65 7.16 3.70 11.16
C ASN A 65 5.93 4.24 11.87
N GLN A 66 6.07 4.49 13.17
CA GLN A 66 4.92 4.90 13.98
C GLN A 66 4.38 6.26 13.59
N SER A 67 5.25 7.20 13.20
CA SER A 67 4.76 8.52 12.80
C SER A 67 3.87 8.48 11.58
N LEU A 68 4.20 7.64 10.59
CA LEU A 68 3.33 7.48 9.41
C LEU A 68 1.99 6.86 9.79
N SER A 69 2.01 5.88 10.69
CA SER A 69 0.79 5.23 11.15
C SER A 69 -0.13 6.20 11.87
N ILE A 70 0.44 7.08 12.68
CA ILE A 70 -0.31 8.10 13.38
C ILE A 70 -0.86 9.14 12.40
N LYS A 71 -0.01 9.57 11.45
CA LYS A 71 -0.41 10.57 10.47
C LYS A 71 -1.64 10.15 9.68
N TYR A 72 -1.71 8.87 9.31
CA TYR A 72 -2.82 8.36 8.52
C TYR A 72 -3.87 7.65 9.37
N ASN A 73 -3.80 7.82 10.69
CA ASN A 73 -4.81 7.33 11.62
C ASN A 73 -5.05 5.82 11.48
N ILE A 74 -3.97 5.06 11.38
CA ILE A 74 -4.06 3.61 11.23
C ILE A 74 -4.41 3.00 12.59
N ARG A 75 -5.57 2.37 12.69
CA ARG A 75 -6.05 1.77 13.93
C ARG A 75 -6.14 0.26 13.88
N ALA A 76 -6.09 -0.29 12.70
CA ALA A 76 -6.14 -1.73 12.50
C ALA A 76 -5.34 -2.08 11.27
N ILE A 77 -4.79 -3.29 11.23
CA ILE A 77 -4.02 -3.76 10.09
C ILE A 77 -4.54 -5.12 9.64
N PRO A 78 -4.44 -5.40 8.35
CA PRO A 78 -3.89 -4.54 7.31
C PRO A 78 -4.80 -3.37 7.01
N SER A 79 -4.21 -2.24 6.66
CA SER A 79 -4.95 -1.09 6.12
C SER A 79 -4.31 -0.73 4.79
N LEU A 80 -5.11 -0.69 3.75
CA LEU A 80 -4.66 -0.39 2.40
C LEU A 80 -5.18 0.99 2.02
N LEU A 81 -4.27 1.93 1.80
CA LEU A 81 -4.61 3.29 1.44
C LEU A 81 -4.30 3.50 -0.03
N PHE A 82 -5.22 4.13 -0.75
CA PHE A 82 -5.09 4.38 -2.19
C PHE A 82 -4.87 5.86 -2.42
N PHE A 83 -3.73 6.20 -3.01
CA PHE A 83 -3.37 7.59 -3.29
C PHE A 83 -3.34 7.85 -4.79
N LYS A 84 -3.72 9.07 -5.18
CA LYS A 84 -3.57 9.54 -6.56
C LYS A 84 -3.21 11.01 -6.50
N ASN A 85 -2.14 11.37 -7.19
CA ASN A 85 -1.63 12.74 -7.19
C ASN A 85 -1.38 13.28 -5.78
N GLY A 86 -0.86 12.42 -4.91
CA GLY A 86 -0.52 12.79 -3.54
C GLY A 86 -1.68 12.84 -2.57
N ARG A 87 -2.90 12.50 -3.02
CA ARG A 87 -4.08 12.59 -2.18
C ARG A 87 -4.64 11.23 -1.86
N LEU A 88 -5.05 11.04 -0.60
CA LEU A 88 -5.72 9.82 -0.18
C LEU A 88 -7.12 9.79 -0.78
N ARG A 89 -7.40 8.78 -1.60
CA ARG A 89 -8.65 8.71 -2.33
C ARG A 89 -9.56 7.59 -1.85
N ASP A 90 -9.01 6.54 -1.26
CA ASP A 90 -9.80 5.39 -0.85
C ASP A 90 -9.03 4.61 0.21
N GLN A 91 -9.73 3.77 0.96
CA GLN A 91 -9.11 2.99 2.03
C GLN A 91 -9.90 1.70 2.27
N ILE A 92 -9.17 0.60 2.49
CA ILE A 92 -9.75 -0.67 2.92
C ILE A 92 -9.06 -1.05 4.21
N THR A 93 -9.83 -1.39 5.24
CA THR A 93 -9.29 -1.92 6.49
C THR A 93 -9.70 -3.38 6.61
N GLY A 94 -8.73 -4.26 6.80
CA GLY A 94 -8.97 -5.70 6.93
C GLY A 94 -8.78 -6.43 5.61
N MET A 95 -9.34 -7.63 5.54
CA MET A 95 -9.16 -8.50 4.39
C MET A 95 -9.91 -7.99 3.17
N THR A 96 -9.36 -8.31 2.01
CA THR A 96 -9.95 -7.95 0.74
C THR A 96 -9.53 -9.00 -0.29
N ASN A 97 -9.87 -8.80 -1.55
CA ASN A 97 -9.50 -9.70 -2.63
C ASN A 97 -8.99 -8.91 -3.82
N LYS A 98 -8.38 -9.62 -4.78
CA LYS A 98 -7.73 -8.98 -5.90
C LYS A 98 -8.73 -8.19 -6.77
N LYS A 99 -9.92 -8.74 -6.96
CA LYS A 99 -10.94 -8.07 -7.78
C LYS A 99 -11.32 -6.71 -7.18
N ASP A 100 -11.50 -6.64 -5.87
CA ASP A 100 -11.83 -5.40 -5.19
C ASP A 100 -10.68 -4.39 -5.32
N LEU A 101 -9.44 -4.85 -5.15
CA LEU A 101 -8.28 -3.98 -5.27
C LEU A 101 -8.15 -3.40 -6.68
N ILE A 102 -8.30 -4.24 -7.70
CA ILE A 102 -8.20 -3.80 -9.09
C ILE A 102 -9.33 -2.81 -9.39
N GLY A 103 -10.55 -3.10 -8.92
CA GLY A 103 -11.68 -2.20 -9.15
C GLY A 103 -11.46 -0.82 -8.56
N ARG A 104 -10.88 -0.75 -7.36
CA ARG A 104 -10.59 0.54 -6.73
C ARG A 104 -9.47 1.28 -7.44
N LEU A 105 -8.47 0.57 -7.93
CA LEU A 105 -7.41 1.19 -8.73
C LEU A 105 -7.96 1.75 -10.02
N ASP A 106 -8.82 0.99 -10.70
CA ASP A 106 -9.41 1.45 -11.95
C ASP A 106 -10.26 2.71 -11.74
N ALA A 107 -10.89 2.84 -10.59
CA ALA A 107 -11.69 4.03 -10.27
C ALA A 107 -10.83 5.28 -10.06
N LEU A 108 -9.53 5.12 -9.85
CA LEU A 108 -8.63 6.26 -9.67
C LEU A 108 -8.06 6.77 -10.99
N ALA A 109 -8.17 5.98 -12.04
CA ALA A 109 -7.55 6.32 -13.32
C ALA A 109 -8.18 7.54 -14.00
#